data_628840de02a3d9dfe7d63551cac05f4c
#
_entry.id   628840de02a3d9dfe7d63551cac05f4c
#
_cell.length_a   1.000
_cell.length_b   1.000
_cell.length_c   1.000
_cell.angle_alpha   90.00
_cell.angle_beta   90.00
_cell.angle_gamma   90.00
#
_symmetry.space_group_name_H-M   'P 1'
#
loop_
_entity.id
_entity.type
_entity.pdbx_description
1 polymer ?
#
loop_
_entity_poly.entity_id
_entity_poly.type
_entity_poly.pdbx_seq_one_letter_code
_entity_poly.pdbx_strand_id
1 'polypeptide(L)'
;MPVAGGESGYGETFFANLVNRGAIRIVMPDVKYCGGVAEAARIGRSAAQAAGSISIHSPSGPVSQLASACVTAAIPGAMALEHAVDEAPWRSEILEPPERIENGRFWFPKGATAALNMDVMSLHGTAWVS
;
A
#
# COMPACT_ATOMS: atom_id res chain seq x y z
N MET A 1 21.60 -9.98 -5.52
CA MET A 1 20.54 -8.96 -5.65
C MET A 1 19.39 -9.34 -4.75
N PRO A 2 18.83 -8.45 -3.92
CA PRO A 2 17.66 -8.78 -3.10
C PRO A 2 16.43 -9.02 -3.99
N VAL A 3 15.66 -10.06 -3.64
CA VAL A 3 14.41 -10.41 -4.31
C VAL A 3 13.26 -9.81 -3.49
N ALA A 4 12.28 -9.22 -4.16
CA ALA A 4 11.05 -8.70 -3.60
C ALA A 4 9.87 -9.57 -4.03
N GLY A 5 8.81 -9.63 -3.21
CA GLY A 5 7.60 -10.37 -3.56
C GLY A 5 6.65 -10.59 -2.38
N GLY A 6 5.59 -11.33 -2.66
CA GLY A 6 4.58 -11.71 -1.67
C GLY A 6 3.26 -10.95 -1.80
N GLU A 7 2.97 -10.32 -2.92
CA GLU A 7 1.82 -9.41 -3.14
C GLU A 7 0.47 -10.07 -2.82
N SER A 8 0.34 -11.37 -3.07
CA SER A 8 -0.87 -12.14 -2.80
C SER A 8 -0.84 -12.88 -1.46
N GLY A 9 0.20 -12.64 -0.63
CA GLY A 9 0.40 -13.30 0.65
C GLY A 9 -0.59 -12.85 1.72
N TYR A 10 -0.96 -13.77 2.61
CA TYR A 10 -1.84 -13.50 3.73
C TYR A 10 -1.18 -13.84 5.07
N GLY A 11 -1.22 -12.90 6.00
CA GLY A 11 -0.79 -13.09 7.38
C GLY A 11 0.71 -13.07 7.61
N GLU A 12 1.12 -12.65 8.78
CA GLU A 12 2.53 -12.49 9.17
C GLU A 12 3.35 -13.78 8.98
N THR A 13 2.78 -14.94 9.32
CA THR A 13 3.47 -16.24 9.23
C THR A 13 3.93 -16.56 7.81
N PHE A 14 3.12 -16.22 6.79
CA PHE A 14 3.47 -16.41 5.39
C PHE A 14 4.76 -15.64 5.04
N PHE A 15 4.79 -14.36 5.36
CA PHE A 15 5.95 -13.50 5.04
C PHE A 15 7.19 -13.85 5.86
N ALA A 16 7.02 -14.18 7.15
CA ALA A 16 8.11 -14.64 8.01
C ALA A 16 8.77 -15.91 7.44
N ASN A 17 7.99 -16.85 6.94
CA ASN A 17 8.51 -18.06 6.30
C ASN A 17 9.32 -17.75 5.05
N LEU A 18 8.88 -16.82 4.21
CA LEU A 18 9.61 -16.42 3.00
C LEU A 18 10.96 -15.80 3.32
N VAL A 19 10.99 -14.88 4.30
CA VAL A 19 12.23 -14.22 4.74
C VAL A 19 13.19 -15.21 5.41
N ASN A 20 12.70 -16.03 6.35
CA ASN A 20 13.52 -16.98 7.10
C ASN A 20 14.14 -18.06 6.21
N ARG A 21 13.47 -18.44 5.14
CA ARG A 21 14.00 -19.38 4.13
C ARG A 21 14.94 -18.71 3.11
N GLY A 22 15.11 -17.40 3.19
CA GLY A 22 15.93 -16.65 2.22
C GLY A 22 15.31 -16.57 0.83
N ALA A 23 14.02 -16.89 0.68
CA ALA A 23 13.32 -16.84 -0.61
C ALA A 23 13.17 -15.39 -1.12
N ILE A 24 12.88 -14.47 -0.21
CA ILE A 24 12.82 -13.03 -0.49
C ILE A 24 13.54 -12.22 0.62
N ARG A 25 13.94 -11.00 0.29
CA ARG A 25 14.54 -10.05 1.23
C ARG A 25 13.68 -8.81 1.41
N ILE A 26 12.80 -8.54 0.47
CA ILE A 26 11.87 -7.42 0.50
C ILE A 26 10.46 -8.01 0.46
N VAL A 27 9.75 -7.91 1.57
CA VAL A 27 8.34 -8.33 1.61
C VAL A 27 7.47 -7.23 0.99
N MET A 28 6.50 -7.64 0.15
CA MET A 28 5.59 -6.72 -0.52
C MET A 28 4.12 -7.07 -0.20
N PRO A 29 3.68 -6.90 1.06
CA PRO A 29 2.28 -7.13 1.39
C PRO A 29 1.40 -6.07 0.73
N ASP A 30 0.23 -6.49 0.24
CA ASP A 30 -0.83 -5.58 -0.20
C ASP A 30 -1.88 -5.48 0.91
N VAL A 31 -2.23 -4.28 1.33
CA VAL A 31 -3.20 -4.06 2.44
C VAL A 31 -4.57 -4.66 2.17
N LYS A 32 -4.94 -4.89 0.90
CA LYS A 32 -6.21 -5.52 0.51
C LYS A 32 -6.18 -7.04 0.71
N TYR A 33 -5.01 -7.67 0.62
CA TYR A 33 -4.87 -9.13 0.58
C TYR A 33 -4.19 -9.69 1.81
N CYS A 34 -3.27 -8.96 2.44
CA CYS A 34 -2.45 -9.50 3.52
C CYS A 34 -3.17 -9.63 4.89
N GLY A 35 -4.38 -9.09 5.01
CA GLY A 35 -5.13 -9.06 6.27
C GLY A 35 -5.38 -7.65 6.81
N GLY A 36 -5.21 -6.62 5.96
CA GLY A 36 -5.48 -5.22 6.28
C GLY A 36 -4.30 -4.44 6.85
N VAL A 37 -4.56 -3.18 7.17
CA VAL A 37 -3.55 -2.19 7.61
C VAL A 37 -2.76 -2.65 8.85
N ALA A 38 -3.45 -3.19 9.86
CA ALA A 38 -2.81 -3.66 11.09
C ALA A 38 -1.90 -4.86 10.84
N GLU A 39 -2.32 -5.78 9.97
CA GLU A 39 -1.52 -6.94 9.59
C GLU A 39 -0.31 -6.53 8.76
N ALA A 40 -0.46 -5.66 7.78
CA ALA A 40 0.64 -5.11 7.00
C ALA A 40 1.71 -4.47 7.89
N ALA A 41 1.29 -3.74 8.92
CA ALA A 41 2.20 -3.16 9.90
C ALA A 41 2.92 -4.22 10.76
N ARG A 42 2.25 -5.34 11.12
CA ARG A 42 2.91 -6.46 11.81
C ARG A 42 3.94 -7.14 10.92
N ILE A 43 3.55 -7.44 9.67
CA ILE A 43 4.45 -8.02 8.65
C ILE A 43 5.73 -7.18 8.49
N GLY A 44 5.58 -5.86 8.37
CA GLY A 44 6.74 -4.97 8.21
C GLY A 44 7.68 -4.98 9.40
N ARG A 45 7.16 -4.97 10.62
CA ARG A 45 7.98 -5.07 11.84
C ARG A 45 8.68 -6.42 11.95
N SER A 46 7.97 -7.50 11.65
CA SER A 46 8.53 -8.85 11.64
C SER A 46 9.63 -9.01 10.61
N ALA A 47 9.44 -8.48 9.39
CA ALA A 47 10.46 -8.49 8.35
C ALA A 47 11.73 -7.74 8.78
N ALA A 48 11.59 -6.57 9.38
CA ALA A 48 12.72 -5.80 9.89
C ALA A 48 13.51 -6.54 10.98
N GLN A 49 12.83 -7.27 11.87
CA GLN A 49 13.49 -8.11 12.89
C GLN A 49 14.29 -9.26 12.27
N ALA A 50 13.87 -9.79 11.13
CA ALA A 50 14.54 -10.84 10.38
C ALA A 50 15.58 -10.31 9.36
N ALA A 51 16.04 -9.07 9.52
CA ALA A 51 16.95 -8.39 8.60
C ALA A 51 16.45 -8.31 7.14
N GLY A 52 15.13 -8.33 6.96
CA GLY A 52 14.45 -8.03 5.70
C GLY A 52 14.04 -6.56 5.62
N SER A 53 13.43 -6.20 4.52
CA SER A 53 12.84 -4.88 4.27
C SER A 53 11.38 -5.01 3.85
N ILE A 54 10.64 -3.92 3.90
CA ILE A 54 9.26 -3.86 3.41
C ILE A 54 9.11 -2.75 2.37
N SER A 55 8.41 -3.08 1.29
CA SER A 55 7.85 -2.13 0.32
C SER A 55 6.38 -2.54 0.12
N ILE A 56 5.44 -1.71 0.48
CA ILE A 56 4.02 -2.06 0.34
C ILE A 56 3.65 -2.12 -1.14
N HIS A 57 3.04 -3.26 -1.56
CA HIS A 57 2.44 -3.40 -2.89
C HIS A 57 1.17 -2.58 -2.97
N SER A 58 1.10 -1.65 -3.91
CA SER A 58 -0.04 -0.72 -4.02
C SER A 58 -0.34 -0.24 -5.45
N PRO A 59 -0.52 -1.16 -6.42
CA PRO A 59 -0.96 -0.82 -7.77
C PRO A 59 -2.48 -0.65 -7.79
N SER A 60 -3.03 0.17 -6.92
CA SER A 60 -4.48 0.24 -6.67
C SER A 60 -4.95 1.66 -6.51
N GLY A 61 -6.27 1.85 -6.44
CA GLY A 61 -6.90 3.13 -6.31
C GLY A 61 -6.54 3.90 -5.03
N PRO A 62 -6.95 5.17 -4.92
CA PRO A 62 -6.46 6.11 -3.91
C PRO A 62 -6.83 5.73 -2.47
N VAL A 63 -7.90 4.98 -2.25
CA VAL A 63 -8.27 4.47 -0.91
C VAL A 63 -7.20 3.51 -0.38
N SER A 64 -6.82 2.52 -1.21
CA SER A 64 -5.75 1.57 -0.88
C SER A 64 -4.40 2.28 -0.76
N GLN A 65 -4.14 3.26 -1.62
CA GLN A 65 -2.92 4.06 -1.60
C GLN A 65 -2.77 4.83 -0.28
N LEU A 66 -3.83 5.49 0.20
CA LEU A 66 -3.83 6.19 1.48
C LEU A 66 -3.54 5.24 2.65
N ALA A 67 -4.22 4.08 2.66
CA ALA A 67 -4.01 3.05 3.67
C ALA A 67 -2.57 2.52 3.66
N SER A 68 -2.03 2.24 2.47
CA SER A 68 -0.66 1.78 2.25
C SER A 68 0.38 2.83 2.65
N ALA A 69 0.11 4.10 2.37
CA ALA A 69 0.96 5.22 2.78
C ALA A 69 1.01 5.33 4.31
N CYS A 70 -0.12 5.16 5.01
CA CYS A 70 -0.16 5.15 6.48
C CYS A 70 0.72 4.03 7.05
N VAL A 71 0.65 2.82 6.48
CA VAL A 71 1.51 1.69 6.91
C VAL A 71 2.97 2.00 6.67
N THR A 72 3.30 2.47 5.46
CA THR A 72 4.69 2.82 5.08
C THR A 72 5.28 3.86 6.02
N ALA A 73 4.53 4.92 6.33
CA ALA A 73 4.97 5.98 7.24
C ALA A 73 5.15 5.50 8.70
N ALA A 74 4.42 4.46 9.11
CA ALA A 74 4.47 3.91 10.46
C ALA A 74 5.63 2.93 10.69
N ILE A 75 6.36 2.51 9.64
CA ILE A 75 7.43 1.52 9.74
C ILE A 75 8.78 2.20 9.48
N PRO A 76 9.63 2.34 10.51
CA PRO A 76 10.98 2.88 10.32
C PRO A 76 11.78 2.05 9.30
N GLY A 77 12.39 2.71 8.33
CA GLY A 77 13.18 2.04 7.30
C GLY A 77 12.37 1.33 6.21
N ALA A 78 11.06 1.54 6.15
CA ALA A 78 10.28 1.07 5.00
C ALA A 78 10.82 1.69 3.70
N MET A 79 10.80 0.91 2.65
CA MET A 79 11.15 1.38 1.31
C MET A 79 10.05 2.28 0.73
N ALA A 80 10.33 2.91 -0.39
CA ALA A 80 9.34 3.73 -1.09
C ALA A 80 8.06 2.91 -1.38
N LEU A 81 6.91 3.56 -1.16
CA LEU A 81 5.62 2.98 -1.50
C LEU A 81 5.45 2.90 -3.02
N GLU A 82 4.98 1.76 -3.49
CA GLU A 82 4.57 1.62 -4.88
C GLU A 82 3.37 2.52 -5.20
N HIS A 83 3.37 3.07 -6.40
CA HIS A 83 2.28 3.90 -6.90
C HIS A 83 2.02 3.59 -8.38
N ALA A 84 0.77 3.29 -8.70
CA ALA A 84 0.36 3.15 -10.08
C ALA A 84 0.17 4.53 -10.73
N VAL A 85 0.75 4.71 -11.90
CA VAL A 85 0.66 5.96 -12.68
C VAL A 85 -0.26 5.77 -13.88
N ASP A 86 -0.88 6.85 -14.33
CA ASP A 86 -1.70 6.89 -15.56
C ASP A 86 -2.90 5.91 -15.56
N GLU A 87 -3.43 5.56 -14.39
CA GLU A 87 -4.61 4.67 -14.30
C GLU A 87 -5.88 5.37 -14.84
N ALA A 88 -6.18 6.54 -14.33
CA ALA A 88 -7.37 7.29 -14.72
C ALA A 88 -7.17 8.79 -14.41
N PRO A 89 -7.59 9.71 -15.31
CA PRO A 89 -7.38 11.14 -15.11
C PRO A 89 -8.13 11.70 -13.88
N TRP A 90 -9.22 11.05 -13.47
CA TRP A 90 -10.04 11.43 -12.32
C TRP A 90 -9.64 10.71 -11.02
N ARG A 91 -8.58 9.89 -11.03
CA ARG A 91 -8.12 9.11 -9.87
C ARG A 91 -7.98 9.94 -8.59
N SER A 92 -7.30 11.08 -8.68
CA SER A 92 -7.03 11.93 -7.52
C SER A 92 -8.29 12.50 -6.87
N GLU A 93 -9.38 12.63 -7.64
CA GLU A 93 -10.64 13.23 -7.22
C GLU A 93 -11.58 12.25 -6.49
N ILE A 94 -11.25 10.95 -6.45
CA ILE A 94 -12.01 9.92 -5.74
C ILE A 94 -12.08 10.20 -4.23
N LEU A 95 -11.04 10.82 -3.69
CA LEU A 95 -10.96 11.18 -2.27
C LEU A 95 -11.24 12.67 -2.05
N GLU A 96 -11.80 12.97 -0.88
CA GLU A 96 -11.99 14.33 -0.40
C GLU A 96 -11.34 14.47 1.01
N PRO A 97 -10.28 15.26 1.15
CA PRO A 97 -9.58 16.01 0.11
C PRO A 97 -8.90 15.09 -0.93
N PRO A 98 -8.63 15.59 -2.15
CA PRO A 98 -8.03 14.83 -3.23
C PRO A 98 -6.67 14.24 -2.87
N GLU A 99 -6.35 13.08 -3.47
CA GLU A 99 -5.01 12.48 -3.39
C GLU A 99 -3.97 13.47 -3.93
N ARG A 100 -2.89 13.66 -3.17
CA ARG A 100 -1.82 14.58 -3.53
C ARG A 100 -0.48 13.89 -3.49
N ILE A 101 0.11 13.73 -4.67
CA ILE A 101 1.46 13.18 -4.85
C ILE A 101 2.28 14.20 -5.65
N GLU A 102 3.33 14.73 -5.04
CA GLU A 102 4.17 15.76 -5.64
C GLU A 102 5.63 15.49 -5.35
N ASN A 103 6.47 15.61 -6.36
CA ASN A 103 7.93 15.43 -6.24
C ASN A 103 8.32 14.10 -5.55
N GLY A 104 7.62 13.01 -5.88
CA GLY A 104 7.85 11.69 -5.31
C GLY A 104 7.41 11.55 -3.83
N ARG A 105 6.57 12.44 -3.34
CA ARG A 105 6.06 12.42 -1.97
C ARG A 105 4.55 12.35 -1.96
N PHE A 106 4.03 11.46 -1.13
CA PHE A 106 2.61 11.40 -0.80
C PHE A 106 2.32 12.38 0.34
N TRP A 107 1.37 13.29 0.13
CA TRP A 107 0.94 14.26 1.13
C TRP A 107 -0.31 13.77 1.83
N PHE A 108 -0.19 13.52 3.13
CA PHE A 108 -1.33 13.07 3.92
C PHE A 108 -2.36 14.19 4.09
N PRO A 109 -3.65 13.88 3.94
CA PRO A 109 -4.70 14.77 4.40
C PRO A 109 -4.63 14.92 5.93
N LYS A 110 -5.25 15.97 6.46
CA LYS A 110 -5.29 16.22 7.91
C LYS A 110 -5.86 15.01 8.65
N GLY A 111 -5.13 14.53 9.65
CA GLY A 111 -5.49 13.32 10.40
C GLY A 111 -5.34 12.01 9.62
N ALA A 112 -4.69 12.03 8.45
CA ALA A 112 -4.55 10.87 7.55
C ALA A 112 -5.89 10.20 7.19
N THR A 113 -6.94 11.00 7.05
CA THR A 113 -8.30 10.56 6.71
C THR A 113 -8.84 11.32 5.50
N ALA A 114 -9.63 10.63 4.68
CA ALA A 114 -10.36 11.22 3.57
C ALA A 114 -11.73 10.55 3.45
N ALA A 115 -12.69 11.26 2.90
CA ALA A 115 -13.99 10.71 2.52
C ALA A 115 -13.98 10.27 1.05
N LEU A 116 -14.92 9.43 0.64
CA LEU A 116 -15.17 9.16 -0.77
C LEU A 116 -15.93 10.33 -1.39
N ASN A 117 -15.46 10.81 -2.53
CA ASN A 117 -16.20 11.76 -3.34
C ASN A 117 -17.31 11.02 -4.11
N MET A 118 -18.54 11.06 -3.58
CA MET A 118 -19.66 10.30 -4.13
C MET A 118 -20.10 10.77 -5.51
N ASP A 119 -19.87 12.02 -5.86
CA ASP A 119 -20.18 12.55 -7.19
C ASP A 119 -19.25 11.93 -8.24
N VAL A 120 -17.95 11.91 -7.97
CA VAL A 120 -16.96 11.26 -8.83
C VAL A 120 -17.21 9.75 -8.91
N MET A 121 -17.54 9.12 -7.78
CA MET A 121 -17.87 7.69 -7.76
C MET A 121 -19.13 7.37 -8.58
N SER A 122 -20.13 8.23 -8.57
CA SER A 122 -21.35 8.06 -9.38
C SER A 122 -21.10 8.22 -10.87
N LEU A 123 -20.17 9.09 -11.26
CA LEU A 123 -19.82 9.30 -12.67
C LEU A 123 -18.95 8.18 -13.25
N HIS A 124 -18.05 7.63 -12.44
CA HIS A 124 -16.98 6.74 -12.91
C HIS A 124 -16.98 5.35 -12.26
N GLY A 125 -17.73 5.15 -11.18
CA GLY A 125 -17.72 3.92 -10.38
C GLY A 125 -18.12 2.66 -11.15
N THR A 126 -18.92 2.78 -12.21
CA THR A 126 -19.32 1.66 -13.06
C THR A 126 -18.23 1.23 -14.06
N ALA A 127 -17.22 2.05 -14.31
CA ALA A 127 -16.13 1.75 -15.23
C ALA A 127 -15.20 0.60 -14.71
N TRP A 128 -15.32 0.24 -13.43
CA TRP A 128 -14.50 -0.81 -12.80
C TRP A 128 -15.19 -2.19 -12.73
N VAL A 129 -16.41 -2.31 -13.27
CA VAL A 129 -17.24 -3.52 -13.15
C VAL A 129 -17.39 -4.25 -14.50
N SER A 130 -16.67 -3.82 -15.51
CA SER A 130 -16.73 -4.44 -16.86
C SER A 130 -15.49 -5.27 -17.16
#